data_577f8bfcd4e12d9e5bc6d6259f1b0d3a
#
_entry.id   577f8bfcd4e12d9e5bc6d6259f1b0d3a
#
_cell.length_a   1.000
_cell.length_b   1.000
_cell.length_c   1.000
_cell.angle_alpha   90.00
_cell.angle_beta   90.00
_cell.angle_gamma   90.00
#
_symmetry.space_group_name_H-M   'P 1'
#
loop_
_entity.id
_entity.type
_entity.pdbx_description
1 polymer ?
#
loop_
_entity_poly.entity_id
_entity_poly.type
_entity_poly.pdbx_seq_one_letter_code
_entity_poly.pdbx_strand_id
1 'polypeptide(L)'
;MKLIKTTLVGIGQIFLQDNGWSGLLITIGMFFSHWTLGVTCFLGSLIGTLTAKALKAKDGDIEFGLYGFNASLAYMCVMFTFATVDSHPTLNGTTPLLWVLGAVAAVIATVIMHVFVTKGWTAFTFPFVVTCWVLCWAFAKYGVLGLEQTTPFLPDYEGTVESISTPFFGWAEVNFGAKFLTGVFIFLALAVSNPSVAMWGTAAGVVGPLVAYYVLGIPVDAIVNEAGNTTWGTTLANGIYSFSPILVACAFVTKSGVSRANFIYIMVGILLAVLIHYAVGKYMATYTIGFIVATWIMEAVQKAVNKSNPNTEELVKSLNP
;
A
#
# COMPACT_ATOMS: atom_id res chain seq x y z
N MET A 1 6.38 3.55 26.32
CA MET A 1 7.35 3.17 25.26
C MET A 1 6.90 1.98 24.42
N LYS A 2 6.39 0.87 25.02
CA LYS A 2 5.95 -0.32 24.24
C LYS A 2 4.86 -0.02 23.21
N LEU A 3 3.82 0.75 23.55
CA LEU A 3 2.72 1.09 22.64
C LEU A 3 3.21 1.86 21.40
N ILE A 4 4.03 2.90 21.58
CA ILE A 4 4.59 3.69 20.47
C ILE A 4 5.43 2.79 19.56
N LYS A 5 6.30 1.93 20.12
CA LYS A 5 7.08 0.99 19.34
C LYS A 5 6.17 0.09 18.49
N THR A 6 5.15 -0.52 19.09
CA THR A 6 4.19 -1.40 18.39
C THR A 6 3.45 -0.64 17.26
N THR A 7 3.04 0.60 17.53
CA THR A 7 2.40 1.46 16.53
C THR A 7 3.34 1.69 15.32
N LEU A 8 4.61 2.01 15.57
CA LEU A 8 5.59 2.20 14.51
C LEU A 8 5.89 0.89 13.76
N VAL A 9 6.00 -0.23 14.45
CA VAL A 9 6.12 -1.55 13.79
C VAL A 9 4.92 -1.80 12.88
N GLY A 10 3.70 -1.48 13.35
CA GLY A 10 2.49 -1.59 12.54
C GLY A 10 2.54 -0.77 11.25
N ILE A 11 3.14 0.43 11.27
CA ILE A 11 3.35 1.23 10.06
C ILE A 11 4.40 0.57 9.15
N GLY A 12 5.47 0.03 9.70
CA GLY A 12 6.46 -0.73 8.92
C GLY A 12 5.84 -1.90 8.17
N GLN A 13 4.83 -2.55 8.75
CA GLN A 13 4.10 -3.68 8.15
C GLN A 13 3.29 -3.31 6.89
N ILE A 14 3.10 -2.04 6.57
CA ILE A 14 2.55 -1.64 5.26
C ILE A 14 3.40 -2.23 4.14
N PHE A 15 4.71 -2.29 4.35
CA PHE A 15 5.70 -2.86 3.44
C PHE A 15 6.28 -4.18 3.95
N LEU A 16 5.56 -4.90 4.83
CA LEU A 16 5.94 -6.18 5.43
C LEU A 16 7.26 -6.11 6.23
N GLN A 17 7.56 -4.97 6.86
CA GLN A 17 8.73 -4.78 7.70
C GLN A 17 8.31 -4.71 9.18
N ASP A 18 8.80 -5.62 10.01
CA ASP A 18 8.58 -5.65 11.47
C ASP A 18 9.53 -4.72 12.24
N ASN A 19 9.83 -3.58 11.66
CA ASN A 19 10.84 -2.63 12.15
C ASN A 19 10.22 -1.27 12.51
N GLY A 20 10.35 -0.88 13.78
CA GLY A 20 9.83 0.42 14.24
C GLY A 20 10.55 1.63 13.64
N TRP A 21 11.84 1.52 13.29
CA TRP A 21 12.56 2.61 12.61
C TRP A 21 12.02 2.82 11.19
N SER A 22 11.69 1.72 10.49
CA SER A 22 11.01 1.80 9.19
C SER A 22 9.68 2.55 9.33
N GLY A 23 8.87 2.20 10.33
CA GLY A 23 7.60 2.90 10.57
C GLY A 23 7.78 4.37 10.91
N LEU A 24 8.82 4.73 11.64
CA LEU A 24 9.14 6.15 11.93
C LEU A 24 9.51 6.91 10.65
N LEU A 25 10.39 6.36 9.82
CA LEU A 25 10.80 6.99 8.57
C LEU A 25 9.63 7.10 7.59
N ILE A 26 8.76 6.07 7.49
CA ILE A 26 7.54 6.14 6.70
C ILE A 26 6.64 7.28 7.20
N THR A 27 6.41 7.36 8.51
CA THR A 27 5.58 8.44 9.09
C THR A 27 6.15 9.82 8.76
N ILE A 28 7.47 10.02 8.91
CA ILE A 28 8.14 11.27 8.53
C ILE A 28 7.95 11.55 7.04
N GLY A 29 8.12 10.54 6.19
CA GLY A 29 7.89 10.65 4.75
C GLY A 29 6.47 11.11 4.42
N MET A 30 5.47 10.61 5.15
CA MET A 30 4.07 11.01 4.93
C MET A 30 3.81 12.48 5.27
N PHE A 31 4.53 13.07 6.23
CA PHE A 31 4.45 14.50 6.52
C PHE A 31 4.96 15.38 5.37
N PHE A 32 5.88 14.88 4.54
CA PHE A 32 6.31 15.58 3.32
C PHE A 32 5.22 15.61 2.24
N SER A 33 4.41 14.56 2.14
CA SER A 33 3.25 14.57 1.25
C SER A 33 2.20 15.54 1.76
N HIS A 34 1.72 15.32 2.96
CA HIS A 34 0.83 16.23 3.66
C HIS A 34 0.76 15.92 5.15
N TRP A 35 0.63 16.96 5.99
CA TRP A 35 0.59 16.80 7.44
C TRP A 35 -0.57 15.89 7.91
N THR A 36 -1.76 15.96 7.25
CA THR A 36 -2.90 15.09 7.60
C THR A 36 -2.59 13.63 7.36
N LEU A 37 -1.87 13.29 6.27
CA LEU A 37 -1.45 11.94 5.97
C LEU A 37 -0.43 11.43 6.99
N GLY A 38 0.52 12.27 7.40
CA GLY A 38 1.48 11.92 8.46
C GLY A 38 0.79 11.65 9.80
N VAL A 39 -0.16 12.51 10.21
CA VAL A 39 -0.94 12.33 11.43
C VAL A 39 -1.82 11.08 11.35
N THR A 40 -2.57 10.89 10.25
CA THR A 40 -3.49 9.75 10.12
C THR A 40 -2.77 8.42 9.89
N CYS A 41 -1.57 8.43 9.31
CA CYS A 41 -0.69 7.28 9.26
C CYS A 41 -0.39 6.75 10.67
N PHE A 42 0.05 7.64 11.56
CA PHE A 42 0.36 7.28 12.94
C PHE A 42 -0.90 6.93 13.76
N LEU A 43 -1.93 7.77 13.73
CA LEU A 43 -3.15 7.56 14.48
C LEU A 43 -3.89 6.30 14.04
N GLY A 44 -3.92 6.01 12.74
CA GLY A 44 -4.54 4.79 12.22
C GLY A 44 -3.88 3.54 12.78
N SER A 45 -2.56 3.45 12.75
CA SER A 45 -1.82 2.32 13.34
C SER A 45 -2.02 2.24 14.86
N LEU A 46 -2.06 3.36 15.57
CA LEU A 46 -2.34 3.42 17.00
C LEU A 46 -3.75 2.87 17.31
N ILE A 47 -4.77 3.32 16.57
CA ILE A 47 -6.16 2.85 16.70
C ILE A 47 -6.22 1.36 16.42
N GLY A 48 -5.59 0.87 15.35
CA GLY A 48 -5.52 -0.56 15.04
C GLY A 48 -4.92 -1.37 16.18
N THR A 49 -3.79 -0.92 16.74
CA THR A 49 -3.14 -1.55 17.89
C THR A 49 -4.05 -1.58 19.13
N LEU A 50 -4.75 -0.47 19.42
CA LEU A 50 -5.66 -0.39 20.57
C LEU A 50 -6.92 -1.24 20.36
N THR A 51 -7.47 -1.25 19.15
CA THR A 51 -8.59 -2.12 18.77
C THR A 51 -8.24 -3.59 18.91
N ALA A 52 -7.06 -4.00 18.46
CA ALA A 52 -6.60 -5.38 18.61
C ALA A 52 -6.49 -5.80 20.09
N LYS A 53 -6.03 -4.90 20.96
CA LYS A 53 -6.03 -5.14 22.41
C LYS A 53 -7.44 -5.29 22.98
N ALA A 54 -8.38 -4.43 22.54
CA ALA A 54 -9.78 -4.53 22.96
C ALA A 54 -10.43 -5.84 22.48
N LEU A 55 -10.05 -6.35 21.32
CA LEU A 55 -10.45 -7.65 20.79
C LEU A 55 -9.73 -8.84 21.44
N LYS A 56 -8.84 -8.58 22.39
CA LYS A 56 -8.03 -9.61 23.07
C LYS A 56 -7.21 -10.47 22.08
N ALA A 57 -6.71 -9.84 21.02
CA ALA A 57 -5.79 -10.49 20.10
C ALA A 57 -4.50 -10.94 20.82
N LYS A 58 -3.81 -11.92 20.27
CA LYS A 58 -2.57 -12.44 20.87
C LYS A 58 -1.51 -11.33 20.92
N ASP A 59 -0.83 -11.20 22.05
CA ASP A 59 0.21 -10.17 22.25
C ASP A 59 1.31 -10.23 21.20
N GLY A 60 1.74 -11.45 20.79
CA GLY A 60 2.74 -11.62 19.74
C GLY A 60 2.31 -11.04 18.38
N ASP A 61 1.06 -11.24 17.98
CA ASP A 61 0.51 -10.70 16.73
C ASP A 61 0.41 -9.16 16.78
N ILE A 62 0.05 -8.64 17.97
CA ILE A 62 0.01 -7.19 18.21
C ILE A 62 1.42 -6.60 18.13
N GLU A 63 2.39 -7.20 18.82
CA GLU A 63 3.77 -6.71 18.86
C GLU A 63 4.47 -6.81 17.51
N PHE A 64 4.12 -7.80 16.69
CA PHE A 64 4.56 -7.94 15.32
C PHE A 64 3.93 -6.91 14.38
N GLY A 65 2.95 -6.10 14.84
CA GLY A 65 2.35 -5.00 14.09
C GLY A 65 1.23 -5.39 13.13
N LEU A 66 0.70 -6.63 13.19
CA LEU A 66 -0.29 -7.14 12.23
C LEU A 66 -1.60 -6.32 12.17
N TYR A 67 -1.90 -5.55 13.19
CA TYR A 67 -3.16 -4.80 13.29
C TYR A 67 -3.02 -3.31 12.96
N GLY A 68 -1.78 -2.81 12.81
CA GLY A 68 -1.53 -1.38 12.59
C GLY A 68 -1.66 -0.94 11.14
N PHE A 69 -1.14 -1.73 10.20
CA PHE A 69 -0.97 -1.29 8.80
C PHE A 69 -2.28 -1.11 8.03
N ASN A 70 -3.23 -2.05 8.14
CA ASN A 70 -4.54 -1.91 7.49
C ASN A 70 -5.35 -0.74 8.06
N ALA A 71 -5.27 -0.53 9.37
CA ALA A 71 -5.92 0.59 10.05
C ALA A 71 -5.31 1.93 9.61
N SER A 72 -3.99 1.99 9.50
CA SER A 72 -3.27 3.16 9.00
C SER A 72 -3.69 3.51 7.57
N LEU A 73 -3.67 2.52 6.65
CA LEU A 73 -4.09 2.71 5.26
C LEU A 73 -5.57 3.12 5.14
N ALA A 74 -6.47 2.51 5.92
CA ALA A 74 -7.89 2.85 5.88
C ALA A 74 -8.15 4.28 6.36
N TYR A 75 -7.46 4.73 7.41
CA TYR A 75 -7.59 6.10 7.87
C TYR A 75 -7.07 7.10 6.85
N MET A 76 -5.86 6.89 6.33
CA MET A 76 -5.28 7.73 5.28
C MET A 76 -6.17 7.79 4.05
N CYS A 77 -6.76 6.66 3.63
CA CYS A 77 -7.65 6.58 2.48
C CYS A 77 -8.88 7.49 2.64
N VAL A 78 -9.57 7.42 3.78
CA VAL A 78 -10.74 8.27 4.05
C VAL A 78 -10.34 9.74 4.02
N MET A 79 -9.22 10.09 4.64
CA MET A 79 -8.73 11.47 4.64
C MET A 79 -8.36 11.93 3.23
N PHE A 80 -7.63 11.10 2.48
CA PHE A 80 -7.23 11.38 1.11
C PHE A 80 -8.43 11.58 0.16
N THR A 81 -9.50 10.78 0.36
CA THR A 81 -10.66 10.78 -0.54
C THR A 81 -11.62 11.96 -0.29
N PHE A 82 -11.76 12.42 0.96
CA PHE A 82 -12.82 13.36 1.33
C PHE A 82 -12.34 14.67 1.95
N ALA A 83 -11.05 14.87 2.16
CA ALA A 83 -10.57 16.18 2.59
C ALA A 83 -10.80 17.18 1.47
N THR A 84 -11.59 18.22 1.74
CA THR A 84 -11.85 19.28 0.78
C THR A 84 -10.71 20.25 0.74
N VAL A 85 -10.40 20.76 -0.43
CA VAL A 85 -9.35 21.74 -0.55
C VAL A 85 -9.37 22.52 -1.81
N ASP A 86 -8.85 23.71 -1.74
CA ASP A 86 -8.16 24.36 -2.84
C ASP A 86 -6.82 23.65 -3.08
N SER A 87 -6.85 22.48 -3.69
CA SER A 87 -5.71 21.63 -4.12
C SER A 87 -4.88 20.88 -3.06
N HIS A 88 -4.99 21.14 -1.75
CA HIS A 88 -4.29 20.38 -0.70
C HIS A 88 -5.13 20.25 0.56
N PRO A 89 -5.30 19.07 1.22
CA PRO A 89 -6.00 18.95 2.49
C PRO A 89 -5.29 19.82 3.54
N THR A 90 -5.93 20.92 3.86
CA THR A 90 -5.55 21.79 4.97
C THR A 90 -6.45 21.48 6.17
N LEU A 91 -6.12 21.97 7.36
CA LEU A 91 -7.03 21.88 8.50
C LEU A 91 -8.40 22.45 8.18
N ASN A 92 -8.46 23.50 7.36
CA ASN A 92 -9.69 24.12 6.90
C ASN A 92 -10.51 23.24 5.95
N GLY A 93 -9.87 22.28 5.29
CA GLY A 93 -10.50 21.29 4.44
C GLY A 93 -10.93 20.01 5.15
N THR A 94 -10.70 19.91 6.48
CA THR A 94 -11.09 18.73 7.26
C THR A 94 -12.09 19.10 8.33
N THR A 95 -13.17 18.34 8.43
CA THR A 95 -14.16 18.50 9.50
C THR A 95 -13.88 17.51 10.63
N PRO A 96 -14.27 17.79 11.90
CA PRO A 96 -14.16 16.82 12.99
C PRO A 96 -14.80 15.46 12.64
N LEU A 97 -15.88 15.51 11.87
CA LEU A 97 -16.56 14.32 11.39
C LEU A 97 -15.66 13.45 10.50
N LEU A 98 -14.91 14.04 9.58
CA LEU A 98 -14.00 13.30 8.69
C LEU A 98 -12.94 12.55 9.51
N TRP A 99 -12.42 13.17 10.58
CA TRP A 99 -11.49 12.51 11.50
C TRP A 99 -12.12 11.33 12.23
N VAL A 100 -13.38 11.47 12.67
CA VAL A 100 -14.14 10.37 13.29
C VAL A 100 -14.39 9.23 12.30
N LEU A 101 -14.81 9.55 11.07
CA LEU A 101 -15.08 8.54 10.05
C LEU A 101 -13.81 7.77 9.65
N GLY A 102 -12.68 8.45 9.55
CA GLY A 102 -11.39 7.81 9.34
C GLY A 102 -11.00 6.88 10.49
N ALA A 103 -11.24 7.29 11.73
CA ALA A 103 -11.02 6.44 12.89
C ALA A 103 -11.94 5.20 12.89
N VAL A 104 -13.20 5.35 12.49
CA VAL A 104 -14.14 4.23 12.31
C VAL A 104 -13.65 3.28 11.22
N ALA A 105 -13.15 3.79 10.10
CA ALA A 105 -12.57 2.96 9.04
C ALA A 105 -11.37 2.15 9.57
N ALA A 106 -10.49 2.76 10.36
CA ALA A 106 -9.36 2.09 11.00
C ALA A 106 -9.81 0.94 11.91
N VAL A 107 -10.86 1.15 12.72
CA VAL A 107 -11.46 0.10 13.58
C VAL A 107 -12.01 -1.04 12.74
N ILE A 108 -12.81 -0.75 11.70
CA ILE A 108 -13.42 -1.77 10.83
C ILE A 108 -12.33 -2.60 10.13
N ALA A 109 -11.32 -1.96 9.54
CA ALA A 109 -10.21 -2.66 8.90
C ALA A 109 -9.47 -3.58 9.90
N THR A 110 -9.33 -3.15 11.16
CA THR A 110 -8.72 -3.96 12.22
C THR A 110 -9.58 -5.17 12.58
N VAL A 111 -10.90 -5.01 12.69
CA VAL A 111 -11.83 -6.13 12.96
C VAL A 111 -11.76 -7.16 11.85
N ILE A 112 -11.77 -6.74 10.59
CA ILE A 112 -11.61 -7.64 9.44
C ILE A 112 -10.26 -8.35 9.50
N MET A 113 -9.16 -7.61 9.78
CA MET A 113 -7.83 -8.19 9.95
C MET A 113 -7.81 -9.24 11.06
N HIS A 114 -8.51 -8.99 12.18
CA HIS A 114 -8.60 -9.95 13.28
C HIS A 114 -9.26 -11.27 12.85
N VAL A 115 -10.28 -11.22 12.00
CA VAL A 115 -10.89 -12.43 11.43
C VAL A 115 -9.87 -13.20 10.59
N PHE A 116 -9.09 -12.53 9.74
CA PHE A 116 -8.07 -13.18 8.92
C PHE A 116 -6.98 -13.83 9.79
N VAL A 117 -6.46 -13.11 10.79
CA VAL A 117 -5.42 -13.63 11.70
C VAL A 117 -5.92 -14.84 12.48
N THR A 118 -7.14 -14.79 13.02
CA THR A 118 -7.73 -15.90 13.78
C THR A 118 -8.00 -17.14 12.95
N LYS A 119 -8.29 -16.95 11.65
CA LYS A 119 -8.46 -18.06 10.70
C LYS A 119 -7.16 -18.56 10.08
N GLY A 120 -6.04 -17.91 10.35
CA GLY A 120 -4.74 -18.23 9.73
C GLY A 120 -4.68 -17.92 8.23
N TRP A 121 -5.49 -16.98 7.75
CA TRP A 121 -5.51 -16.58 6.35
C TRP A 121 -4.53 -15.43 6.10
N THR A 122 -3.88 -15.45 4.95
CA THR A 122 -3.02 -14.33 4.52
C THR A 122 -3.89 -13.17 4.05
N ALA A 123 -3.90 -12.08 4.81
CA ALA A 123 -4.76 -10.92 4.54
C ALA A 123 -4.11 -9.92 3.59
N PHE A 124 -2.80 -9.71 3.70
CA PHE A 124 -2.13 -8.52 3.13
C PHE A 124 -2.93 -7.25 3.46
N THR A 125 -3.11 -6.36 2.50
CA THR A 125 -3.86 -5.12 2.64
C THR A 125 -5.36 -5.26 2.28
N PHE A 126 -5.89 -6.48 2.14
CA PHE A 126 -7.29 -6.73 1.81
C PHE A 126 -8.30 -6.11 2.80
N PRO A 127 -8.08 -6.19 4.14
CA PRO A 127 -8.98 -5.54 5.10
C PRO A 127 -9.15 -4.04 4.86
N PHE A 128 -8.08 -3.33 4.55
CA PHE A 128 -8.13 -1.92 4.16
C PHE A 128 -8.94 -1.72 2.88
N VAL A 129 -8.64 -2.49 1.82
CA VAL A 129 -9.28 -2.33 0.51
C VAL A 129 -10.80 -2.50 0.60
N VAL A 130 -11.27 -3.58 1.23
CA VAL A 130 -12.71 -3.84 1.34
C VAL A 130 -13.40 -2.82 2.24
N THR A 131 -12.75 -2.38 3.32
CA THR A 131 -13.27 -1.32 4.18
C THR A 131 -13.47 -0.03 3.40
N CYS A 132 -12.46 0.40 2.65
CA CYS A 132 -12.53 1.64 1.88
C CYS A 132 -13.49 1.54 0.70
N TRP A 133 -13.57 0.42 0.01
CA TRP A 133 -14.57 0.24 -1.04
C TRP A 133 -15.98 0.45 -0.53
N VAL A 134 -16.32 -0.16 0.61
CA VAL A 134 -17.66 -0.04 1.18
C VAL A 134 -17.91 1.36 1.74
N LEU A 135 -17.02 1.89 2.54
CA LEU A 135 -17.23 3.17 3.23
C LEU A 135 -17.15 4.36 2.29
N CYS A 136 -16.12 4.42 1.42
CA CYS A 136 -15.98 5.55 0.51
C CYS A 136 -17.11 5.57 -0.53
N TRP A 137 -17.53 4.39 -1.03
CA TRP A 137 -18.72 4.30 -1.87
C TRP A 137 -19.98 4.74 -1.15
N ALA A 138 -20.21 4.30 0.09
CA ALA A 138 -21.38 4.67 0.87
C ALA A 138 -21.40 6.18 1.18
N PHE A 139 -20.26 6.75 1.57
CA PHE A 139 -20.15 8.15 1.89
C PHE A 139 -20.41 9.02 0.65
N ALA A 140 -19.82 8.69 -0.48
CA ALA A 140 -20.03 9.40 -1.74
C ALA A 140 -21.49 9.27 -2.24
N LYS A 141 -22.05 8.03 -2.22
CA LYS A 141 -23.39 7.76 -2.75
C LYS A 141 -24.50 8.42 -1.94
N TYR A 142 -24.38 8.42 -0.63
CA TYR A 142 -25.43 8.94 0.26
C TYR A 142 -25.17 10.37 0.73
N GLY A 143 -24.11 11.01 0.24
CA GLY A 143 -23.73 12.36 0.64
C GLY A 143 -23.61 12.48 2.15
N VAL A 144 -23.02 11.46 2.81
CA VAL A 144 -22.99 11.38 4.27
C VAL A 144 -22.39 12.66 4.82
N LEU A 145 -23.30 13.49 5.41
CA LEU A 145 -22.93 14.70 6.13
C LEU A 145 -22.25 15.78 5.24
N GLY A 146 -22.61 15.82 3.94
CA GLY A 146 -22.05 16.77 2.99
C GLY A 146 -20.63 16.45 2.52
N LEU A 147 -20.16 15.22 2.75
CA LEU A 147 -18.89 14.78 2.21
C LEU A 147 -19.04 14.48 0.73
N GLU A 148 -18.34 15.24 -0.08
CA GLU A 148 -18.18 14.99 -1.50
C GLU A 148 -16.81 14.37 -1.76
N GLN A 149 -16.74 13.47 -2.73
CA GLN A 149 -15.45 12.92 -3.15
C GLN A 149 -14.69 14.04 -3.87
N THR A 150 -13.56 14.43 -3.28
CA THR A 150 -12.68 15.42 -3.89
C THR A 150 -11.75 14.77 -4.90
N THR A 151 -11.22 15.56 -5.84
CA THR A 151 -10.13 15.10 -6.68
C THR A 151 -8.91 14.82 -5.80
N PRO A 152 -8.32 13.64 -5.92
CA PRO A 152 -7.11 13.31 -5.18
C PRO A 152 -5.98 14.29 -5.50
N PHE A 153 -4.99 14.38 -4.61
CA PHE A 153 -3.78 15.15 -4.84
C PHE A 153 -3.14 14.82 -6.17
N LEU A 154 -2.84 15.85 -6.94
CA LEU A 154 -1.94 15.68 -8.06
C LEU A 154 -0.50 15.67 -7.54
N PRO A 155 0.33 14.70 -7.90
CA PRO A 155 1.75 14.74 -7.58
C PRO A 155 2.39 15.94 -8.27
N ASP A 156 3.31 16.61 -7.56
CA ASP A 156 4.22 17.60 -8.17
C ASP A 156 5.24 16.81 -9.01
N TYR A 157 4.79 16.36 -10.16
CA TYR A 157 5.56 15.53 -11.03
C TYR A 157 5.68 16.15 -12.42
N GLU A 158 6.90 16.30 -12.86
CA GLU A 158 7.24 16.58 -14.26
C GLU A 158 8.25 15.50 -14.71
N GLY A 159 7.92 14.72 -15.73
CA GLY A 159 8.83 13.71 -16.27
C GLY A 159 8.16 12.59 -17.05
N THR A 160 8.94 11.62 -17.45
CA THR A 160 8.53 10.45 -18.23
C THR A 160 8.64 9.17 -17.43
N VAL A 161 8.09 8.05 -17.94
CA VAL A 161 8.25 6.73 -17.33
C VAL A 161 9.71 6.30 -17.16
N GLU A 162 10.60 6.85 -17.94
CA GLU A 162 12.06 6.64 -17.87
C GLU A 162 12.72 7.49 -16.77
N SER A 163 11.96 8.40 -16.17
CA SER A 163 12.48 9.24 -15.10
C SER A 163 12.82 8.37 -13.88
N ILE A 164 14.00 8.61 -13.30
CA ILE A 164 14.45 7.96 -12.06
C ILE A 164 13.51 8.23 -10.86
N SER A 165 12.68 9.25 -10.96
CA SER A 165 11.70 9.61 -9.93
C SER A 165 10.47 8.69 -9.88
N THR A 166 10.10 8.06 -11.00
CA THR A 166 8.89 7.22 -11.10
C THR A 166 8.76 6.16 -10.00
N PRO A 167 9.77 5.32 -9.70
CA PRO A 167 9.64 4.34 -8.64
C PRO A 167 9.48 4.97 -7.25
N PHE A 168 10.02 6.18 -7.02
CA PHE A 168 9.84 6.88 -5.75
C PHE A 168 8.42 7.41 -5.59
N PHE A 169 7.78 7.86 -6.65
CA PHE A 169 6.33 8.13 -6.63
C PHE A 169 5.54 6.85 -6.35
N GLY A 170 5.94 5.71 -6.95
CA GLY A 170 5.35 4.41 -6.66
C GLY A 170 5.44 4.01 -5.18
N TRP A 171 6.58 4.26 -4.52
CA TRP A 171 6.72 4.07 -3.08
C TRP A 171 5.76 4.97 -2.28
N ALA A 172 5.63 6.23 -2.67
CA ALA A 172 4.73 7.17 -2.01
C ALA A 172 3.25 6.79 -2.19
N GLU A 173 2.86 6.40 -3.40
CA GLU A 173 1.48 6.04 -3.77
C GLU A 173 0.91 4.85 -2.99
N VAL A 174 1.75 3.93 -2.49
CA VAL A 174 1.30 2.86 -1.58
C VAL A 174 0.50 3.43 -0.40
N ASN A 175 0.89 4.61 0.07
CA ASN A 175 0.35 5.29 1.25
C ASN A 175 -0.41 6.57 0.89
N PHE A 176 -0.89 6.70 -0.34
CA PHE A 176 -1.56 7.93 -0.83
C PHE A 176 -0.65 9.16 -0.86
N GLY A 177 0.65 8.97 -0.85
CA GLY A 177 1.61 10.07 -0.93
C GLY A 177 1.87 10.47 -2.37
N ALA A 178 1.99 11.78 -2.62
CA ALA A 178 2.15 12.34 -3.96
C ALA A 178 3.46 13.12 -4.16
N LYS A 179 4.43 12.98 -3.25
CA LYS A 179 5.69 13.72 -3.31
C LYS A 179 6.88 12.78 -3.45
N PHE A 180 7.87 13.21 -4.25
CA PHE A 180 9.11 12.47 -4.43
C PHE A 180 9.84 12.17 -3.11
N LEU A 181 9.96 13.18 -2.23
CA LEU A 181 10.61 13.00 -0.92
C LEU A 181 9.92 11.95 -0.05
N THR A 182 8.60 11.85 -0.11
CA THR A 182 7.87 10.78 0.58
C THR A 182 8.36 9.41 0.16
N GLY A 183 8.49 9.19 -1.16
CA GLY A 183 9.03 7.94 -1.69
C GLY A 183 10.47 7.67 -1.29
N VAL A 184 11.32 8.71 -1.26
CA VAL A 184 12.71 8.60 -0.79
C VAL A 184 12.74 8.15 0.68
N PHE A 185 11.93 8.74 1.55
CA PHE A 185 11.87 8.34 2.95
C PHE A 185 11.36 6.90 3.13
N ILE A 186 10.38 6.48 2.32
CA ILE A 186 9.89 5.08 2.33
C ILE A 186 10.99 4.13 1.84
N PHE A 187 11.69 4.46 0.76
CA PHE A 187 12.84 3.67 0.30
C PHE A 187 13.90 3.53 1.40
N LEU A 188 14.28 4.64 2.06
CA LEU A 188 15.23 4.62 3.17
C LEU A 188 14.71 3.79 4.35
N ALA A 189 13.41 3.86 4.65
CA ALA A 189 12.79 3.05 5.69
C ALA A 189 12.97 1.55 5.45
N LEU A 190 12.84 1.13 4.19
CA LEU A 190 13.05 -0.27 3.82
C LEU A 190 14.53 -0.62 3.76
N ALA A 191 15.37 0.28 3.26
CA ALA A 191 16.82 0.07 3.22
C ALA A 191 17.43 -0.15 4.62
N VAL A 192 16.90 0.52 5.64
CA VAL A 192 17.30 0.33 7.05
C VAL A 192 16.87 -1.03 7.59
N SER A 193 15.72 -1.56 7.17
CA SER A 193 15.20 -2.86 7.63
C SER A 193 15.73 -4.02 6.79
N ASN A 194 15.57 -3.92 5.48
CA ASN A 194 15.98 -4.95 4.52
C ASN A 194 16.36 -4.31 3.18
N PRO A 195 17.66 -4.06 2.93
CA PRO A 195 18.12 -3.44 1.68
C PRO A 195 17.69 -4.19 0.42
N SER A 196 17.59 -5.52 0.47
CA SER A 196 17.13 -6.32 -0.67
C SER A 196 15.68 -6.00 -1.03
N VAL A 197 14.81 -5.81 -0.03
CA VAL A 197 13.41 -5.40 -0.26
C VAL A 197 13.34 -4.02 -0.90
N ALA A 198 14.14 -3.06 -0.42
CA ALA A 198 14.20 -1.72 -0.99
C ALA A 198 14.61 -1.75 -2.47
N MET A 199 15.68 -2.49 -2.81
CA MET A 199 16.18 -2.59 -4.18
C MET A 199 15.21 -3.31 -5.11
N TRP A 200 14.69 -4.46 -4.70
CA TRP A 200 13.74 -5.24 -5.51
C TRP A 200 12.40 -4.52 -5.69
N GLY A 201 11.92 -3.86 -4.64
CA GLY A 201 10.73 -3.01 -4.74
C GLY A 201 10.94 -1.86 -5.72
N THR A 202 12.10 -1.19 -5.67
CA THR A 202 12.42 -0.12 -6.63
C THR A 202 12.49 -0.65 -8.06
N ALA A 203 13.14 -1.79 -8.28
CA ALA A 203 13.17 -2.44 -9.60
C ALA A 203 11.76 -2.81 -10.10
N ALA A 204 10.91 -3.35 -9.22
CA ALA A 204 9.52 -3.63 -9.55
C ALA A 204 8.73 -2.35 -9.87
N GLY A 205 9.02 -1.26 -9.17
CA GLY A 205 8.45 0.06 -9.42
C GLY A 205 8.80 0.65 -10.79
N VAL A 206 9.92 0.21 -11.39
CA VAL A 206 10.29 0.52 -12.78
C VAL A 206 9.58 -0.42 -13.75
N VAL A 207 9.60 -1.73 -13.46
CA VAL A 207 9.04 -2.76 -14.36
C VAL A 207 7.53 -2.59 -14.54
N GLY A 208 6.79 -2.25 -13.49
CA GLY A 208 5.34 -2.08 -13.56
C GLY A 208 4.88 -1.08 -14.61
N PRO A 209 5.35 0.17 -14.59
CA PRO A 209 5.04 1.16 -15.64
C PRO A 209 5.48 0.73 -17.04
N LEU A 210 6.62 0.06 -17.18
CA LEU A 210 7.06 -0.46 -18.49
C LEU A 210 6.08 -1.52 -19.02
N VAL A 211 5.58 -2.42 -18.16
CA VAL A 211 4.52 -3.37 -18.53
C VAL A 211 3.26 -2.63 -18.95
N ALA A 212 2.83 -1.62 -18.19
CA ALA A 212 1.64 -0.84 -18.53
C ALA A 212 1.79 -0.13 -19.88
N TYR A 213 2.96 0.44 -20.16
CA TYR A 213 3.24 1.12 -21.42
C TYR A 213 3.30 0.15 -22.61
N TYR A 214 4.19 -0.86 -22.56
CA TYR A 214 4.45 -1.74 -23.69
C TYR A 214 3.38 -2.81 -23.90
N VAL A 215 2.71 -3.29 -22.85
CA VAL A 215 1.72 -4.38 -22.95
C VAL A 215 0.30 -3.83 -23.03
N LEU A 216 -0.03 -2.76 -22.28
CA LEU A 216 -1.38 -2.21 -22.22
C LEU A 216 -1.56 -0.96 -23.07
N GLY A 217 -0.48 -0.37 -23.61
CA GLY A 217 -0.54 0.86 -24.38
C GLY A 217 -0.95 2.09 -23.57
N ILE A 218 -0.70 2.08 -22.26
CA ILE A 218 -1.01 3.23 -21.40
C ILE A 218 -0.06 4.38 -21.75
N PRO A 219 -0.59 5.59 -22.03
CA PRO A 219 0.24 6.74 -22.39
C PRO A 219 1.15 7.17 -21.23
N VAL A 220 2.32 7.70 -21.57
CA VAL A 220 3.30 8.20 -20.59
C VAL A 220 2.85 9.52 -20.00
N ASP A 221 2.26 10.36 -20.83
CA ASP A 221 1.86 11.73 -20.47
C ASP A 221 0.56 11.74 -19.68
N ALA A 222 0.49 12.67 -18.71
CA ALA A 222 -0.75 12.96 -18.03
C ALA A 222 -1.79 13.46 -19.05
N ILE A 223 -2.93 12.80 -19.15
CA ILE A 223 -4.05 13.35 -19.91
C ILE A 223 -4.68 14.45 -19.07
N VAL A 224 -4.41 15.68 -19.46
CA VAL A 224 -5.10 16.85 -18.92
C VAL A 224 -6.37 17.02 -19.75
N ASN A 225 -7.54 16.91 -19.13
CA ASN A 225 -8.80 17.15 -19.81
C ASN A 225 -9.00 18.66 -20.09
N GLU A 226 -10.00 19.01 -20.92
CA GLU A 226 -10.29 20.41 -21.28
C GLU A 226 -10.57 21.33 -20.07
N ALA A 227 -10.93 20.76 -18.92
CA ALA A 227 -11.11 21.47 -17.65
C ALA A 227 -9.82 21.63 -16.85
N GLY A 228 -8.66 21.18 -17.37
CA GLY A 228 -7.38 21.24 -16.68
C GLY A 228 -7.18 20.15 -15.63
N ASN A 229 -8.09 19.17 -15.53
CA ASN A 229 -7.98 18.08 -14.57
C ASN A 229 -7.14 16.94 -15.15
N THR A 230 -6.17 16.48 -14.39
CA THR A 230 -5.36 15.30 -14.74
C THR A 230 -6.13 14.04 -14.40
N THR A 231 -6.23 13.10 -15.34
CA THR A 231 -6.90 11.83 -15.10
C THR A 231 -5.90 10.85 -14.47
N TRP A 232 -6.11 10.50 -13.22
CA TRP A 232 -5.20 9.70 -12.41
C TRP A 232 -4.89 8.31 -12.97
N GLY A 233 -5.73 7.67 -13.68
CA GLY A 233 -5.51 6.32 -14.20
C GLY A 233 -4.58 6.22 -15.41
N THR A 234 -4.13 7.33 -15.96
CA THR A 234 -3.47 7.37 -17.27
C THR A 234 -2.01 7.82 -17.24
N THR A 235 -1.51 8.29 -16.09
CA THR A 235 -0.12 8.74 -15.94
C THR A 235 0.76 7.64 -15.37
N LEU A 236 1.71 7.15 -16.15
CA LEU A 236 2.69 6.16 -15.67
C LEU A 236 3.71 6.78 -14.72
N ALA A 237 4.00 8.03 -14.93
CA ALA A 237 5.08 8.74 -14.27
C ALA A 237 4.82 9.02 -12.78
N ASN A 238 3.56 9.15 -12.36
CA ASN A 238 3.18 9.38 -10.97
C ASN A 238 3.17 8.12 -10.09
N GLY A 239 3.57 6.96 -10.61
CA GLY A 239 3.74 5.74 -9.82
C GLY A 239 2.50 4.85 -9.68
N ILE A 240 1.38 5.18 -10.32
CA ILE A 240 0.13 4.42 -10.22
C ILE A 240 0.28 2.96 -10.64
N TYR A 241 1.09 2.68 -11.66
CA TYR A 241 1.40 1.31 -12.06
C TYR A 241 2.64 0.73 -11.37
N SER A 242 3.26 1.48 -10.44
CA SER A 242 4.43 1.06 -9.68
C SER A 242 4.09 0.45 -8.33
N PHE A 243 3.11 0.99 -7.59
CA PHE A 243 2.92 0.66 -6.19
C PHE A 243 2.49 -0.81 -5.94
N SER A 244 1.60 -1.38 -6.77
CA SER A 244 1.23 -2.80 -6.65
C SER A 244 2.38 -3.75 -7.00
N PRO A 245 3.14 -3.56 -8.09
CA PRO A 245 4.40 -4.24 -8.34
C PRO A 245 5.42 -4.17 -7.21
N ILE A 246 5.62 -2.98 -6.64
CA ILE A 246 6.50 -2.78 -5.47
C ILE A 246 6.11 -3.71 -4.33
N LEU A 247 4.82 -3.75 -3.96
CA LEU A 247 4.33 -4.58 -2.87
C LEU A 247 4.45 -6.09 -3.17
N VAL A 248 4.29 -6.51 -4.43
CA VAL A 248 4.55 -7.90 -4.85
C VAL A 248 6.00 -8.27 -4.58
N ALA A 249 6.95 -7.43 -4.99
CA ALA A 249 8.36 -7.66 -4.75
C ALA A 249 8.68 -7.69 -3.24
N CYS A 250 8.13 -6.74 -2.47
CA CYS A 250 8.27 -6.73 -1.01
C CYS A 250 7.80 -8.05 -0.38
N ALA A 251 6.63 -8.56 -0.78
CA ALA A 251 6.07 -9.78 -0.21
C ALA A 251 6.96 -11.01 -0.44
N PHE A 252 7.42 -11.20 -1.68
CA PHE A 252 8.24 -12.36 -2.02
C PHE A 252 9.65 -12.27 -1.46
N VAL A 253 10.29 -11.09 -1.51
CA VAL A 253 11.66 -10.91 -1.00
C VAL A 253 11.70 -11.02 0.53
N THR A 254 10.74 -10.43 1.23
CA THR A 254 10.65 -10.54 2.70
C THR A 254 10.44 -11.99 3.14
N LYS A 255 9.57 -12.73 2.45
CA LYS A 255 9.18 -14.09 2.85
C LYS A 255 10.21 -15.15 2.52
N SER A 256 10.86 -15.06 1.37
CA SER A 256 11.66 -16.16 0.80
C SER A 256 13.03 -15.73 0.29
N GLY A 257 13.42 -14.48 0.53
CA GLY A 257 14.68 -13.92 0.06
C GLY A 257 14.78 -13.86 -1.47
N VAL A 258 16.01 -13.72 -1.99
CA VAL A 258 16.28 -13.61 -3.42
C VAL A 258 16.77 -14.97 -3.94
N SER A 259 15.96 -15.61 -4.77
CA SER A 259 16.31 -16.86 -5.46
C SER A 259 15.83 -16.82 -6.91
N ARG A 260 16.33 -17.74 -7.77
CA ARG A 260 15.84 -17.86 -9.16
C ARG A 260 14.34 -18.15 -9.24
N ALA A 261 13.84 -19.01 -8.35
CA ALA A 261 12.42 -19.34 -8.29
C ALA A 261 11.60 -18.11 -7.89
N ASN A 262 12.02 -17.37 -6.86
CA ASN A 262 11.34 -16.14 -6.44
C ASN A 262 11.36 -15.07 -7.53
N PHE A 263 12.43 -14.97 -8.31
CA PHE A 263 12.48 -14.04 -9.44
C PHE A 263 11.32 -14.28 -10.41
N ILE A 264 11.05 -15.54 -10.76
CA ILE A 264 9.91 -15.89 -11.65
C ILE A 264 8.58 -15.49 -11.00
N TYR A 265 8.37 -15.82 -9.71
CA TYR A 265 7.15 -15.46 -9.01
C TYR A 265 6.96 -13.93 -8.91
N ILE A 266 8.04 -13.18 -8.69
CA ILE A 266 8.01 -11.71 -8.68
C ILE A 266 7.62 -11.18 -10.06
N MET A 267 8.28 -11.62 -11.13
CA MET A 267 8.04 -11.11 -12.49
C MET A 267 6.63 -11.43 -12.98
N VAL A 268 6.15 -12.66 -12.78
CA VAL A 268 4.75 -13.02 -13.13
C VAL A 268 3.77 -12.29 -12.23
N GLY A 269 4.08 -12.14 -10.95
CA GLY A 269 3.27 -11.38 -10.00
C GLY A 269 3.15 -9.90 -10.36
N ILE A 270 4.23 -9.26 -10.83
CA ILE A 270 4.22 -7.88 -11.34
C ILE A 270 3.28 -7.77 -12.56
N LEU A 271 3.42 -8.66 -13.53
CA LEU A 271 2.55 -8.68 -14.70
C LEU A 271 1.07 -8.80 -14.29
N LEU A 272 0.75 -9.76 -13.44
CA LEU A 272 -0.61 -9.94 -12.92
C LEU A 272 -1.10 -8.71 -12.16
N ALA A 273 -0.28 -8.12 -11.31
CA ALA A 273 -0.66 -6.93 -10.54
C ALA A 273 -1.02 -5.74 -11.44
N VAL A 274 -0.25 -5.52 -12.52
CA VAL A 274 -0.53 -4.47 -13.51
C VAL A 274 -1.83 -4.76 -14.28
N LEU A 275 -2.04 -6.01 -14.73
CA LEU A 275 -3.25 -6.41 -15.45
C LEU A 275 -4.50 -6.27 -14.59
N ILE A 276 -4.43 -6.70 -13.32
CA ILE A 276 -5.55 -6.60 -12.38
C ILE A 276 -5.83 -5.14 -12.05
N HIS A 277 -4.79 -4.34 -11.82
CA HIS A 277 -4.93 -2.91 -11.59
C HIS A 277 -5.66 -2.24 -12.76
N TYR A 278 -5.22 -2.49 -13.99
CA TYR A 278 -5.87 -1.95 -15.19
C TYR A 278 -7.33 -2.41 -15.32
N ALA A 279 -7.60 -3.70 -15.11
CA ALA A 279 -8.96 -4.24 -15.25
C ALA A 279 -9.92 -3.66 -14.20
N VAL A 280 -9.51 -3.61 -12.93
CA VAL A 280 -10.34 -3.07 -11.84
C VAL A 280 -10.50 -1.56 -11.95
N GLY A 281 -9.44 -0.84 -12.35
CA GLY A 281 -9.44 0.62 -12.48
C GLY A 281 -10.48 1.17 -13.46
N LYS A 282 -10.97 0.33 -14.37
CA LYS A 282 -12.08 0.70 -15.28
C LYS A 282 -13.43 0.85 -14.56
N TYR A 283 -13.58 0.29 -13.37
CA TYR A 283 -14.87 0.21 -12.68
C TYR A 283 -14.86 0.84 -11.30
N MET A 284 -13.71 0.84 -10.61
CA MET A 284 -13.61 1.32 -9.24
C MET A 284 -12.17 1.67 -8.84
N ALA A 285 -12.03 2.34 -7.70
CA ALA A 285 -10.71 2.60 -7.12
C ALA A 285 -9.95 1.29 -6.89
N THR A 286 -8.75 1.20 -7.43
CA THR A 286 -7.98 -0.05 -7.40
C THR A 286 -7.34 -0.30 -6.04
N TYR A 287 -6.96 0.76 -5.33
CA TYR A 287 -6.12 0.64 -4.14
C TYR A 287 -5.01 -0.40 -4.40
N THR A 288 -4.74 -1.28 -3.46
CA THR A 288 -3.73 -2.34 -3.57
C THR A 288 -4.28 -3.70 -4.03
N ILE A 289 -5.47 -3.76 -4.66
CA ILE A 289 -6.08 -5.05 -5.05
C ILE A 289 -5.21 -5.81 -6.08
N GLY A 290 -4.53 -5.09 -6.96
CA GLY A 290 -3.59 -5.68 -7.92
C GLY A 290 -2.50 -6.50 -7.23
N PHE A 291 -1.89 -5.91 -6.19
CA PHE A 291 -0.92 -6.59 -5.33
C PHE A 291 -1.52 -7.83 -4.63
N ILE A 292 -2.67 -7.66 -3.96
CA ILE A 292 -3.29 -8.70 -3.14
C ILE A 292 -3.58 -9.94 -3.96
N VAL A 293 -4.34 -9.77 -5.06
CA VAL A 293 -4.78 -10.88 -5.90
C VAL A 293 -3.60 -11.54 -6.62
N ALA A 294 -2.69 -10.74 -7.17
CA ALA A 294 -1.49 -11.27 -7.81
C ALA A 294 -0.66 -12.11 -6.83
N THR A 295 -0.45 -11.62 -5.61
CA THR A 295 0.34 -12.33 -4.61
C THR A 295 -0.36 -13.60 -4.13
N TRP A 296 -1.68 -13.57 -3.90
CA TRP A 296 -2.45 -14.78 -3.55
C TRP A 296 -2.36 -15.85 -4.64
N ILE A 297 -2.49 -15.47 -5.92
CA ILE A 297 -2.34 -16.40 -7.05
C ILE A 297 -0.93 -17.01 -7.05
N MET A 298 0.09 -16.17 -6.96
CA MET A 298 1.48 -16.63 -7.02
C MET A 298 1.88 -17.47 -5.79
N GLU A 299 1.37 -17.17 -4.60
CA GLU A 299 1.55 -18.03 -3.41
C GLU A 299 0.86 -19.39 -3.58
N ALA A 300 -0.33 -19.43 -4.19
CA ALA A 300 -1.02 -20.68 -4.48
C ALA A 300 -0.24 -21.53 -5.50
N VAL A 301 0.30 -20.90 -6.55
CA VAL A 301 1.16 -21.56 -7.53
C VAL A 301 2.43 -22.10 -6.85
N GLN A 302 3.10 -21.29 -6.02
CA GLN A 302 4.30 -21.70 -5.29
C GLN A 302 4.03 -22.92 -4.40
N LYS A 303 2.92 -22.92 -3.67
CA LYS A 303 2.51 -24.06 -2.83
C LYS A 303 2.23 -25.32 -3.67
N ALA A 304 1.58 -25.17 -4.83
CA ALA A 304 1.29 -26.29 -5.72
C ALA A 304 2.57 -26.88 -6.31
N VAL A 305 3.52 -26.05 -6.76
CA VAL A 305 4.81 -26.48 -7.30
C VAL A 305 5.64 -27.21 -6.23
N ASN A 306 5.71 -26.66 -5.01
CA ASN A 306 6.46 -27.29 -3.91
C ASN A 306 5.85 -28.65 -3.51
N LYS A 307 4.51 -28.77 -3.53
CA LYS A 307 3.84 -30.04 -3.25
C LYS A 307 4.09 -31.11 -4.30
N SER A 308 4.21 -30.73 -5.57
CA SER A 308 4.47 -31.67 -6.68
C SER A 308 5.94 -32.09 -6.79
N ASN A 309 6.86 -31.39 -6.13
CA ASN A 309 8.29 -31.68 -6.18
C ASN A 309 8.93 -31.63 -4.77
N PRO A 310 8.70 -32.70 -3.92
CA PRO A 310 9.16 -32.72 -2.54
C PRO A 310 10.68 -32.61 -2.37
N ASN A 311 11.47 -32.95 -3.40
CA ASN A 311 12.92 -32.75 -3.38
C ASN A 311 13.35 -31.28 -3.40
N THR A 312 12.44 -30.36 -3.76
CA THR A 312 12.71 -28.92 -3.78
C THR A 312 12.77 -28.34 -2.37
N GLU A 313 12.03 -28.90 -1.40
CA GLU A 313 12.11 -28.46 0.01
C GLU A 313 13.45 -28.84 0.66
N GLU A 314 13.97 -30.02 0.38
CA GLU A 314 15.30 -30.44 0.83
C GLU A 314 16.41 -29.63 0.19
N LEU A 315 16.27 -29.33 -1.11
CA LEU A 315 17.24 -28.50 -1.85
C LEU A 315 17.26 -27.05 -1.34
N VAL A 316 16.08 -26.47 -1.07
CA VAL A 316 15.97 -25.11 -0.50
C VAL A 316 16.51 -25.07 0.95
N LYS A 317 16.27 -26.10 1.76
CA LYS A 317 16.86 -26.21 3.11
C LYS A 317 18.38 -26.42 3.06
N SER A 318 18.90 -27.11 2.06
CA SER A 318 20.34 -27.31 1.89
C SER A 318 21.10 -26.08 1.36
N LEU A 319 20.38 -25.15 0.72
CA LEU A 319 20.93 -23.90 0.16
C LEU A 319 20.83 -22.71 1.11
N ASN A 320 20.08 -22.86 2.22
CA ASN A 320 19.99 -21.88 3.30
C ASN A 320 20.27 -22.58 4.64
N PRO A 321 21.55 -22.84 4.99
CA PRO A 321 21.95 -23.41 6.26
C PRO A 321 21.69 -22.43 7.43
#